data_98e504399f6eab794289f352f8728700
#
_entry.id   98e504399f6eab794289f352f8728700
#
_cell.length_a   1.000
_cell.length_b   1.000
_cell.length_c   1.000
_cell.angle_alpha   90.00
_cell.angle_beta   90.00
_cell.angle_gamma   90.00
#
_symmetry.space_group_name_H-M   'P 1'
#
loop_
_entity.id
_entity.type
_entity.pdbx_description
1 polymer ?
#
loop_
_entity_poly.entity_id
_entity_poly.type
_entity_poly.pdbx_seq_one_letter_code
_entity_poly.pdbx_strand_id
1 'polypeptide(L)'
;MIINVLGNCSEIDKIRDYAKNKKIYLIEDNCESLGSKYKKKYLGSFGDFSSFSFYYSHQITAGEGGMIACKTKENYQLLKSLRAHGWDRDLINKKNKDFNFINSGFNLRPL
;
A
#
# COMPACT_ATOMS: atom_id res chain seq x y z
N MET A 1 -3.12 -11.84 -0.55
CA MET A 1 -3.08 -10.86 0.55
C MET A 1 -2.89 -11.59 1.85
N ILE A 2 -2.10 -11.05 2.76
CA ILE A 2 -1.93 -11.53 4.15
C ILE A 2 -2.31 -10.40 5.11
N ILE A 3 -2.82 -10.77 6.28
CA ILE A 3 -3.23 -9.82 7.32
C ILE A 3 -2.39 -10.10 8.57
N ASN A 4 -1.70 -9.09 9.06
CA ASN A 4 -0.83 -9.16 10.25
C ASN A 4 -1.61 -8.70 11.49
N VAL A 5 -2.51 -9.58 11.97
CA VAL A 5 -3.46 -9.27 13.06
C VAL A 5 -2.72 -9.06 14.37
N LEU A 6 -3.07 -8.01 15.12
CA LEU A 6 -2.53 -7.68 16.46
C LEU A 6 -0.99 -7.66 16.52
N GLY A 7 -0.35 -7.30 15.41
CA GLY A 7 1.11 -7.26 15.34
C GLY A 7 1.79 -8.61 15.13
N ASN A 8 1.02 -9.69 15.04
CA ASN A 8 1.52 -11.02 14.75
C ASN A 8 1.59 -11.28 13.24
N CYS A 9 2.43 -12.20 12.78
CA CYS A 9 2.54 -12.53 11.37
C CYS A 9 2.84 -14.02 11.16
N SER A 10 2.49 -14.49 9.97
CA SER A 10 2.90 -15.79 9.45
C SER A 10 4.39 -15.82 9.08
N GLU A 11 4.89 -16.94 8.57
CA GLU A 11 6.24 -17.07 7.98
C GLU A 11 6.31 -16.28 6.65
N ILE A 12 6.29 -14.94 6.78
CA ILE A 12 6.10 -14.01 5.66
C ILE A 12 7.19 -14.08 4.59
N ASP A 13 8.40 -14.48 4.98
CA ASP A 13 9.51 -14.74 4.04
C ASP A 13 9.19 -15.90 3.11
N LYS A 14 8.65 -16.99 3.61
CA LYS A 14 8.22 -18.14 2.79
C LYS A 14 7.07 -17.77 1.85
N ILE A 15 6.10 -17.00 2.37
CA ILE A 15 4.96 -16.52 1.56
C ILE A 15 5.44 -15.60 0.44
N ARG A 16 6.34 -14.67 0.75
CA ARG A 16 6.96 -13.77 -0.24
C ARG A 16 7.69 -14.56 -1.32
N ASP A 17 8.50 -15.54 -0.94
CA ASP A 17 9.28 -16.33 -1.88
C ASP A 17 8.37 -17.19 -2.78
N TYR A 18 7.28 -17.74 -2.21
CA TYR A 18 6.25 -18.41 -2.99
C TYR A 18 5.57 -17.46 -3.98
N ALA A 19 5.13 -16.28 -3.52
CA ALA A 19 4.49 -15.28 -4.38
C ALA A 19 5.40 -14.87 -5.54
N LYS A 20 6.69 -14.63 -5.26
CA LYS A 20 7.71 -14.31 -6.27
C LYS A 20 7.86 -15.43 -7.30
N ASN A 21 7.96 -16.69 -6.86
CA ASN A 21 8.08 -17.84 -7.74
C ASN A 21 6.85 -18.02 -8.64
N LYS A 22 5.67 -17.68 -8.15
CA LYS A 22 4.40 -17.74 -8.89
C LYS A 22 4.10 -16.45 -9.68
N LYS A 23 4.95 -15.42 -9.61
CA LYS A 23 4.75 -14.11 -10.26
C LYS A 23 3.42 -13.46 -9.89
N ILE A 24 3.03 -13.55 -8.63
CA ILE A 24 1.83 -12.90 -8.07
C ILE A 24 2.22 -11.83 -7.07
N TYR A 25 1.44 -10.76 -7.03
CA TYR A 25 1.64 -9.67 -6.07
C TYR A 25 1.33 -10.15 -4.66
N LEU A 26 2.19 -9.76 -3.71
CA LEU A 26 1.97 -9.93 -2.29
C LEU A 26 1.49 -8.59 -1.70
N ILE A 27 0.32 -8.59 -1.09
CA ILE A 27 -0.23 -7.44 -0.37
C ILE A 27 -0.22 -7.78 1.12
N GLU A 28 0.36 -6.89 1.94
CA GLU A 28 0.31 -6.94 3.40
C GLU A 28 -0.75 -5.99 3.92
N ASP A 29 -1.62 -6.46 4.78
CA ASP A 29 -2.47 -5.61 5.61
C ASP A 29 -1.83 -5.47 6.99
N ASN A 30 -1.41 -4.25 7.30
CA ASN A 30 -0.73 -3.89 8.54
C ASN A 30 -1.53 -2.88 9.39
N CYS A 31 -2.84 -2.87 9.22
CA CYS A 31 -3.71 -1.94 9.96
C CYS A 31 -3.55 -2.09 11.48
N GLU A 32 -3.23 -3.29 11.97
CA GLU A 32 -3.03 -3.59 13.40
C GLU A 32 -1.56 -3.89 13.77
N SER A 33 -0.60 -3.70 12.85
CA SER A 33 0.78 -4.16 13.05
C SER A 33 1.86 -3.10 12.82
N LEU A 34 1.48 -1.82 12.93
CA LEU A 34 2.43 -0.73 12.77
C LEU A 34 3.59 -0.86 13.77
N GLY A 35 4.82 -0.87 13.26
CA GLY A 35 6.04 -0.99 14.07
C GLY A 35 6.43 -2.43 14.43
N SER A 36 5.58 -3.42 14.17
CA SER A 36 5.90 -4.84 14.38
C SER A 36 6.98 -5.34 13.42
N LYS A 37 7.74 -6.34 13.86
CA LYS A 37 8.88 -6.87 13.09
C LYS A 37 8.83 -8.39 12.99
N TYR A 38 9.23 -8.88 11.84
CA TYR A 38 9.57 -10.27 11.61
C TYR A 38 11.05 -10.38 11.24
N LYS A 39 11.83 -11.18 11.98
CA LYS A 39 13.30 -11.34 11.78
C LYS A 39 14.02 -9.99 11.62
N LYS A 40 13.74 -9.04 12.53
CA LYS A 40 14.31 -7.67 12.58
C LYS A 40 13.87 -6.70 11.46
N LYS A 41 13.05 -7.13 10.50
CA LYS A 41 12.48 -6.26 9.45
C LYS A 41 11.05 -5.87 9.80
N TYR A 42 10.69 -4.64 9.55
CA TYR A 42 9.31 -4.17 9.77
C TYR A 42 8.31 -4.90 8.89
N LEU A 43 7.17 -5.30 9.46
CA LEU A 43 6.00 -5.69 8.70
C LEU A 43 5.56 -4.51 7.82
N GLY A 44 5.05 -4.81 6.63
CA GLY A 44 4.79 -3.80 5.61
C GLY A 44 5.96 -3.58 4.64
N SER A 45 7.12 -4.26 4.86
CA SER A 45 8.28 -4.18 3.96
C SER A 45 8.52 -5.44 3.13
N PHE A 46 7.71 -6.46 3.28
CA PHE A 46 7.86 -7.75 2.58
C PHE A 46 7.03 -7.82 1.30
N GLY A 47 5.81 -7.30 1.30
CA GLY A 47 4.89 -7.27 0.17
C GLY A 47 5.30 -6.29 -0.93
N ASP A 48 4.62 -6.35 -2.04
CA ASP A 48 4.73 -5.34 -3.12
C ASP A 48 3.97 -4.07 -2.75
N PHE A 49 2.86 -4.26 -2.00
CA PHE A 49 2.04 -3.20 -1.42
C PHE A 49 1.74 -3.54 0.03
N SER A 50 1.57 -2.52 0.86
CA SER A 50 1.26 -2.68 2.28
C SER A 50 0.33 -1.58 2.75
N SER A 51 -0.83 -1.96 3.32
CA SER A 51 -1.80 -1.02 3.87
C SER A 51 -1.53 -0.74 5.34
N PHE A 52 -1.80 0.48 5.76
CA PHE A 52 -1.81 0.94 7.15
C PHE A 52 -3.05 1.80 7.36
N SER A 53 -3.67 1.67 8.52
CA SER A 53 -4.84 2.45 8.89
C SER A 53 -4.49 3.51 9.92
N PHE A 54 -5.13 4.67 9.79
CA PHE A 54 -5.10 5.77 10.77
C PHE A 54 -6.46 5.98 11.41
N TYR A 55 -7.29 4.94 11.40
CA TYR A 55 -8.57 4.91 12.10
C TYR A 55 -8.37 5.07 13.61
N TYR A 56 -9.37 5.60 14.31
CA TYR A 56 -9.23 6.02 15.70
C TYR A 56 -8.79 4.92 16.69
N SER A 57 -9.00 3.65 16.38
CA SER A 57 -8.64 2.52 17.26
C SER A 57 -7.24 1.95 17.01
N HIS A 58 -6.49 2.48 16.03
CA HIS A 58 -5.17 1.97 15.67
C HIS A 58 -4.03 2.73 16.38
N GLN A 59 -2.78 2.26 16.22
CA GLN A 59 -1.60 2.75 16.92
C GLN A 59 -1.28 4.24 16.66
N ILE A 60 -1.58 4.71 15.43
CA ILE A 60 -1.53 6.12 15.07
C ILE A 60 -2.89 6.47 14.48
N THR A 61 -3.50 7.55 14.95
CA THR A 61 -4.84 7.94 14.52
C THR A 61 -4.89 9.36 13.98
N ALA A 62 -5.67 9.52 12.90
CA ALA A 62 -6.11 10.82 12.38
C ALA A 62 -7.65 10.93 12.36
N GLY A 63 -8.34 10.11 13.17
CA GLY A 63 -9.79 9.93 13.13
C GLY A 63 -10.20 8.95 12.04
N GLU A 64 -9.96 9.31 10.80
CA GLU A 64 -10.06 8.47 9.60
C GLU A 64 -8.82 8.67 8.73
N GLY A 65 -8.47 7.67 7.96
CA GLY A 65 -7.36 7.77 7.03
C GLY A 65 -6.57 6.47 6.88
N GLY A 66 -5.62 6.49 5.96
CA GLY A 66 -4.74 5.37 5.73
C GLY A 66 -3.56 5.70 4.83
N MET A 67 -2.66 4.76 4.74
CA MET A 67 -1.46 4.86 3.92
C MET A 67 -1.23 3.53 3.20
N ILE A 68 -0.73 3.60 1.97
CA ILE A 68 -0.20 2.44 1.26
C ILE A 68 1.29 2.68 1.00
N ALA A 69 2.13 1.79 1.51
CA ALA A 69 3.53 1.71 1.13
C ALA A 69 3.71 0.78 -0.08
N CYS A 70 4.68 1.07 -0.94
CA CYS A 70 5.03 0.24 -2.09
C CYS A 70 6.53 0.30 -2.36
N LYS A 71 7.07 -0.69 -3.10
CA LYS A 71 8.51 -0.85 -3.31
C LYS A 71 9.06 -0.06 -4.50
N THR A 72 8.25 0.17 -5.53
CA THR A 72 8.74 0.73 -6.78
C THR A 72 8.12 2.08 -7.09
N LYS A 73 8.84 2.89 -7.86
CA LYS A 73 8.36 4.20 -8.31
C LYS A 73 7.14 4.06 -9.24
N GLU A 74 7.09 3.02 -10.03
CA GLU A 74 5.97 2.69 -10.92
C GLU A 74 4.71 2.41 -10.11
N ASN A 75 4.81 1.56 -9.08
CA ASN A 75 3.71 1.27 -8.17
C ASN A 75 3.24 2.53 -7.43
N TYR A 76 4.16 3.39 -7.01
CA TYR A 76 3.83 4.68 -6.39
C TYR A 76 3.04 5.58 -7.35
N GLN A 77 3.47 5.70 -8.62
CA GLN A 77 2.74 6.48 -9.63
C GLN A 77 1.35 5.90 -9.90
N LEU A 78 1.24 4.57 -10.00
CA LEU A 78 -0.03 3.87 -10.14
C LEU A 78 -0.99 4.23 -8.98
N LEU A 79 -0.53 4.08 -7.73
CA LEU A 79 -1.32 4.40 -6.54
C LEU A 79 -1.75 5.87 -6.49
N LYS A 80 -0.88 6.79 -6.87
CA LYS A 80 -1.23 8.23 -6.98
C LYS A 80 -2.38 8.47 -7.95
N SER A 81 -2.36 7.81 -9.10
CA SER A 81 -3.43 7.88 -10.09
C SER A 81 -4.72 7.27 -9.55
N LEU A 82 -4.66 6.04 -9.04
CA LEU A 82 -5.83 5.31 -8.52
C LEU A 82 -6.53 6.05 -7.37
N ARG A 83 -5.76 6.67 -6.47
CA ARG A 83 -6.27 7.50 -5.36
C ARG A 83 -7.08 8.71 -5.84
N ALA A 84 -6.85 9.18 -7.04
CA ALA A 84 -7.41 10.38 -7.63
C ALA A 84 -8.23 10.06 -8.88
N HIS A 85 -9.18 9.14 -8.83
CA HIS A 85 -10.06 8.71 -9.93
C HIS A 85 -9.35 8.07 -11.13
N GLY A 86 -8.08 7.72 -11.03
CA GLY A 86 -7.27 7.30 -12.17
C GLY A 86 -6.67 8.44 -12.98
N TRP A 87 -6.69 9.67 -12.45
CA TRP A 87 -6.20 10.88 -13.11
C TRP A 87 -4.67 10.95 -13.10
N ASP A 88 -4.09 11.43 -14.19
CA ASP A 88 -2.63 11.62 -14.35
C ASP A 88 -2.09 12.94 -13.79
N ARG A 89 -2.94 13.78 -13.20
CA ARG A 89 -2.60 15.13 -12.74
C ARG A 89 -1.33 15.23 -11.91
N ASP A 90 -1.17 14.29 -10.97
CA ASP A 90 -0.09 14.30 -9.99
C ASP A 90 1.10 13.42 -10.40
N LEU A 91 1.13 12.93 -11.65
CA LEU A 91 2.21 12.08 -12.14
C LEU A 91 3.42 12.92 -12.63
N ILE A 92 4.62 12.37 -12.43
CA ILE A 92 5.88 13.09 -12.70
C ILE A 92 6.04 13.44 -14.19
N ASN A 93 5.54 12.60 -15.10
CA ASN A 93 5.74 12.75 -16.55
C ASN A 93 4.44 13.14 -17.27
N LYS A 94 3.61 13.95 -16.67
CA LYS A 94 2.39 14.44 -17.31
C LYS A 94 2.75 15.26 -18.57
N LYS A 95 2.32 14.77 -19.74
CA LYS A 95 2.61 15.43 -21.03
C LYS A 95 1.60 16.52 -21.39
N ASN A 96 0.36 16.40 -20.91
CA ASN A 96 -0.74 17.31 -21.26
C ASN A 96 -1.28 18.03 -20.04
N LYS A 97 -1.80 19.25 -20.22
CA LYS A 97 -2.49 20.03 -19.19
C LYS A 97 -3.95 19.58 -19.00
N ASP A 98 -4.49 18.80 -19.92
CA ASP A 98 -5.88 18.36 -19.93
C ASP A 98 -6.22 17.33 -18.86
N PHE A 99 -7.52 17.17 -18.61
CA PHE A 99 -8.04 16.12 -17.74
C PHE A 99 -7.91 14.77 -18.45
N ASN A 100 -6.94 13.96 -18.04
CA ASN A 100 -6.67 12.67 -18.64
C ASN A 100 -6.74 11.56 -17.58
N PHE A 101 -7.69 10.64 -17.75
CA PHE A 101 -7.90 9.50 -16.86
C PHE A 101 -7.28 8.25 -17.52
N ILE A 102 -6.19 7.78 -16.94
CA ILE A 102 -5.39 6.68 -17.47
C ILE A 102 -5.67 5.34 -16.77
N ASN A 103 -6.38 5.39 -15.65
CA ASN A 103 -6.79 4.23 -14.87
C ASN A 103 -8.23 4.42 -14.37
N SER A 104 -8.86 3.34 -13.95
CA SER A 104 -10.09 3.39 -13.16
C SER A 104 -9.74 3.44 -11.67
N GLY A 105 -10.12 4.50 -10.98
CA GLY A 105 -9.77 4.72 -9.57
C GLY A 105 -10.89 5.40 -8.79
N PHE A 106 -10.64 5.60 -7.49
CA PHE A 106 -11.60 6.19 -6.55
C PHE A 106 -11.12 7.55 -6.07
N ASN A 107 -12.01 8.35 -5.47
CA ASN A 107 -11.62 9.55 -4.75
C ASN A 107 -11.23 9.19 -3.30
N LEU A 108 -9.95 8.94 -3.08
CA LEU A 108 -9.39 8.56 -1.78
C LEU A 108 -8.35 9.58 -1.30
N ARG A 109 -8.55 10.85 -1.65
CA ARG A 109 -7.66 11.91 -1.18
C ARG A 109 -7.92 12.20 0.30
N PRO A 110 -6.87 12.52 1.08
CA PRO A 110 -7.06 12.98 2.45
C PRO A 110 -7.87 14.27 2.46
N LEU A 111 -8.64 14.44 3.50
CA LEU A 111 -9.39 15.67 3.80
C LEU A 111 -8.45 16.79 4.23
#